data_12fca8648f01c44f0165ee8cbc8ec651
#
_entry.id   12fca8648f01c44f0165ee8cbc8ec651
#
_cell.length_a   1.000
_cell.length_b   1.000
_cell.length_c   1.000
_cell.angle_alpha   90.00
_cell.angle_beta   90.00
_cell.angle_gamma   90.00
#
_symmetry.space_group_name_H-M   'P 1'
#
loop_
_entity.id
_entity.type
_entity.pdbx_description
1 polymer ?
#
loop_
_entity_poly.entity_id
_entity_poly.type
_entity_poly.pdbx_seq_one_letter_code
_entity_poly.pdbx_strand_id
1 'polypeptide(L)'
;MDKTANGAKIGATLGPWLVSHREAVARPIIENFIDKVRYIPGTNKVGVIGFCGGGRYAILAAQKPFSGSSEGKGVNAAFAAHPSLVSIPADFDPVAVPLSLALGDKDSLLGEKEVGQIREVMDAKKEGGQGEKLVQSEVRIYKDQIHGFALRGDWGSEKDREAMDEAEKQGIEWFKKHLA
;
A
#
# COMPACT_ATOMS: atom_id res chain seq x y z
N MET A 1 10.10 -30.31 3.32
CA MET A 1 9.01 -29.71 4.13
C MET A 1 7.74 -29.73 3.29
N ASP A 2 6.67 -30.28 3.80
CA ASP A 2 5.40 -30.41 3.06
C ASP A 2 4.70 -29.04 2.95
N LYS A 3 4.70 -28.46 1.76
CA LYS A 3 4.11 -27.13 1.48
C LYS A 3 2.59 -27.10 1.70
N THR A 4 1.91 -28.24 1.54
CA THR A 4 0.47 -28.37 1.73
C THR A 4 0.06 -28.34 3.19
N ALA A 5 0.79 -29.03 4.07
CA ALA A 5 0.54 -29.02 5.51
C ALA A 5 0.79 -27.64 6.15
N ASN A 6 1.80 -26.90 5.66
CA ASN A 6 2.06 -25.54 6.10
C ASN A 6 0.99 -24.55 5.62
N GLY A 7 0.49 -24.69 4.40
CA GLY A 7 -0.61 -23.88 3.87
C GLY A 7 -1.90 -24.02 4.68
N ALA A 8 -2.27 -25.27 5.03
CA ALA A 8 -3.44 -25.55 5.85
C ALA A 8 -3.33 -24.95 7.29
N LYS A 9 -2.15 -25.05 7.91
CA LYS A 9 -1.89 -24.45 9.24
C LYS A 9 -1.94 -22.93 9.20
N ILE A 10 -1.35 -22.31 8.17
CA ILE A 10 -1.42 -20.86 7.97
C ILE A 10 -2.87 -20.40 7.80
N GLY A 11 -3.66 -21.08 6.97
CA GLY A 11 -5.08 -20.78 6.77
C GLY A 11 -5.91 -20.88 8.05
N ALA A 12 -5.68 -21.95 8.84
CA ALA A 12 -6.37 -22.16 10.11
C ALA A 12 -6.05 -21.08 11.18
N THR A 13 -4.85 -20.50 11.13
CA THR A 13 -4.44 -19.45 12.06
C THR A 13 -4.80 -18.07 11.54
N LEU A 14 -4.58 -17.83 10.25
CA LEU A 14 -4.77 -16.52 9.62
C LEU A 14 -6.26 -16.17 9.49
N GLY A 15 -7.14 -17.14 9.22
CA GLY A 15 -8.57 -16.89 9.05
C GLY A 15 -9.21 -16.24 10.29
N PRO A 16 -9.15 -16.83 11.50
CA PRO A 16 -9.66 -16.21 12.72
C PRO A 16 -9.00 -14.86 13.05
N TRP A 17 -7.71 -14.74 12.77
CA TRP A 17 -6.97 -13.49 12.96
C TRP A 17 -7.50 -12.39 12.03
N LEU A 18 -7.73 -12.67 10.76
CA LEU A 18 -8.30 -11.70 9.80
C LEU A 18 -9.70 -11.24 10.21
N VAL A 19 -10.53 -12.13 10.76
CA VAL A 19 -11.86 -11.76 11.28
C VAL A 19 -11.76 -10.75 12.42
N SER A 20 -10.83 -10.95 13.35
CA SER A 20 -10.61 -10.02 14.47
C SER A 20 -9.87 -8.75 14.08
N HIS A 21 -9.19 -8.72 12.91
CA HIS A 21 -8.42 -7.57 12.40
C HIS A 21 -9.01 -7.02 11.09
N ARG A 22 -10.31 -7.26 10.86
CA ARG A 22 -11.03 -6.71 9.70
C ARG A 22 -10.98 -5.17 9.69
N GLU A 23 -11.22 -4.58 8.54
CA GLU A 23 -11.17 -3.13 8.32
C GLU A 23 -11.94 -2.33 9.38
N ALA A 24 -13.15 -2.75 9.73
CA ALA A 24 -13.96 -2.08 10.76
C ALA A 24 -13.30 -2.02 12.15
N VAL A 25 -12.30 -2.87 12.42
CA VAL A 25 -11.54 -2.89 13.68
C VAL A 25 -10.21 -2.16 13.51
N ALA A 26 -9.46 -2.46 12.46
CA ALA A 26 -8.10 -1.95 12.27
C ALA A 26 -8.10 -0.48 11.80
N ARG A 27 -9.02 -0.11 10.93
CA ARG A 27 -9.06 1.25 10.34
C ARG A 27 -9.20 2.36 11.39
N PRO A 28 -10.12 2.32 12.36
CA PRO A 28 -10.23 3.36 13.40
C PRO A 28 -8.97 3.50 14.26
N ILE A 29 -8.25 2.39 14.50
CA ILE A 29 -6.99 2.40 15.26
C ILE A 29 -5.90 3.14 14.47
N ILE A 30 -5.78 2.85 13.18
CA ILE A 30 -4.81 3.49 12.28
C ILE A 30 -5.14 4.98 12.13
N GLU A 31 -6.39 5.32 11.91
CA GLU A 31 -6.86 6.71 11.81
C GLU A 31 -6.51 7.51 13.07
N ASN A 32 -6.85 6.99 14.24
CA ASN A 32 -6.53 7.63 15.52
C ASN A 32 -5.02 7.78 15.73
N PHE A 33 -4.22 6.80 15.29
CA PHE A 33 -2.76 6.90 15.37
C PHE A 33 -2.23 8.02 14.46
N ILE A 34 -2.68 8.06 13.20
CA ILE A 34 -2.28 9.11 12.25
C ILE A 34 -2.66 10.50 12.78
N ASP A 35 -3.86 10.65 13.32
CA ASP A 35 -4.30 11.90 13.93
C ASP A 35 -3.38 12.32 15.09
N LYS A 36 -3.05 11.40 16.00
CA LYS A 36 -2.11 11.69 17.10
C LYS A 36 -0.74 12.10 16.61
N VAL A 37 -0.21 11.45 15.57
CA VAL A 37 1.07 11.82 14.96
C VAL A 37 1.00 13.25 14.40
N ARG A 38 -0.13 13.63 13.80
CA ARG A 38 -0.35 14.98 13.27
C ARG A 38 -0.29 16.07 14.33
N TYR A 39 -0.72 15.76 15.55
CA TYR A 39 -0.70 16.72 16.67
C TYR A 39 0.64 16.80 17.41
N ILE A 40 1.64 16.00 17.05
CA ILE A 40 2.98 16.13 17.62
C ILE A 40 3.56 17.49 17.17
N PRO A 41 4.02 18.35 18.12
CA PRO A 41 4.59 19.64 17.78
C PRO A 41 5.74 19.51 16.77
N GLY A 42 5.72 20.33 15.73
CA GLY A 42 6.72 20.27 14.65
C GLY A 42 6.41 19.29 13.51
N THR A 43 5.34 18.49 13.59
CA THR A 43 4.92 17.63 12.50
C THR A 43 4.27 18.48 11.39
N ASN A 44 4.96 18.61 10.26
CA ASN A 44 4.45 19.33 9.09
C ASN A 44 3.75 18.40 8.10
N LYS A 45 4.36 17.27 7.80
CA LYS A 45 3.87 16.28 6.83
C LYS A 45 3.98 14.88 7.41
N VAL A 46 3.04 14.00 7.04
CA VAL A 46 3.01 12.60 7.45
C VAL A 46 2.96 11.72 6.21
N GLY A 47 3.89 10.77 6.13
CA GLY A 47 3.86 9.69 5.15
C GLY A 47 3.45 8.39 5.80
N VAL A 48 2.83 7.51 5.03
CA VAL A 48 2.52 6.13 5.46
C VAL A 48 3.13 5.13 4.50
N ILE A 49 3.75 4.10 5.07
CA ILE A 49 4.29 2.95 4.34
C ILE A 49 3.58 1.69 4.79
N GLY A 50 3.25 0.81 3.86
CA GLY A 50 2.61 -0.46 4.16
C GLY A 50 3.05 -1.60 3.26
N PHE A 51 3.06 -2.80 3.82
CA PHE A 51 3.44 -4.04 3.14
C PHE A 51 2.35 -5.09 3.32
N CYS A 52 2.10 -5.93 2.34
CA CYS A 52 1.09 -6.98 2.40
C CYS A 52 -0.29 -6.43 2.83
N GLY A 53 -0.92 -6.97 3.87
CA GLY A 53 -2.16 -6.40 4.45
C GLY A 53 -2.02 -4.94 4.90
N GLY A 54 -0.84 -4.55 5.43
CA GLY A 54 -0.51 -3.16 5.74
C GLY A 54 -0.45 -2.27 4.51
N GLY A 55 -0.12 -2.82 3.34
CA GLY A 55 -0.14 -2.12 2.06
C GLY A 55 -1.55 -1.64 1.69
N ARG A 56 -2.58 -2.45 1.94
CA ARG A 56 -3.97 -2.00 1.78
C ARG A 56 -4.28 -0.81 2.68
N TYR A 57 -3.88 -0.86 3.95
CA TYR A 57 -4.12 0.27 4.87
C TYR A 57 -3.35 1.54 4.49
N ALA A 58 -2.18 1.41 3.87
CA ALA A 58 -1.48 2.56 3.30
C ALA A 58 -2.27 3.18 2.12
N ILE A 59 -2.88 2.35 1.27
CA ILE A 59 -3.76 2.81 0.19
C ILE A 59 -5.01 3.49 0.76
N LEU A 60 -5.66 2.88 1.75
CA LEU A 60 -6.82 3.47 2.43
C LEU A 60 -6.47 4.80 3.11
N ALA A 61 -5.28 4.93 3.71
CA ALA A 61 -4.81 6.17 4.30
C ALA A 61 -4.59 7.29 3.26
N ALA A 62 -4.36 6.93 1.99
CA ALA A 62 -4.24 7.88 0.89
C ALA A 62 -5.59 8.41 0.36
N GLN A 63 -6.71 7.88 0.84
CA GLN A 63 -8.07 8.32 0.46
C GLN A 63 -8.47 9.62 1.18
N LYS A 64 -9.50 10.29 0.66
CA LYS A 64 -10.21 11.38 1.35
C LYS A 64 -11.71 11.06 1.43
N PRO A 65 -12.34 11.29 2.57
CA PRO A 65 -11.75 11.59 3.87
C PRO A 65 -11.19 10.30 4.51
N PHE A 66 -9.90 10.30 4.82
CA PHE A 66 -9.34 9.29 5.68
C PHE A 66 -9.33 9.87 7.10
N SER A 67 -10.17 9.62 7.91
CA SER A 67 -10.41 9.98 9.29
C SER A 67 -11.66 10.82 9.52
N GLY A 68 -12.31 10.53 10.64
CA GLY A 68 -13.34 11.38 11.23
C GLY A 68 -12.77 12.68 11.80
N SER A 69 -11.52 13.03 11.51
CA SER A 69 -10.96 14.31 11.93
C SER A 69 -11.63 15.43 11.13
N SER A 70 -12.32 16.30 11.85
CA SER A 70 -13.04 17.46 11.34
C SER A 70 -12.16 18.44 10.55
N GLU A 71 -10.83 18.25 10.52
CA GLU A 71 -9.89 19.15 9.87
C GLU A 71 -9.24 18.58 8.59
N GLY A 72 -9.59 17.37 8.18
CA GLY A 72 -9.14 16.80 6.89
C GLY A 72 -7.63 16.57 6.74
N LYS A 73 -6.91 16.47 7.85
CA LYS A 73 -5.46 16.33 7.89
C LYS A 73 -5.03 14.87 7.89
N GLY A 74 -5.38 14.09 6.86
CA GLY A 74 -4.85 12.74 6.64
C GLY A 74 -3.35 12.72 6.37
N VAL A 75 -2.85 11.72 5.67
CA VAL A 75 -1.44 11.65 5.25
C VAL A 75 -1.16 12.56 4.04
N ASN A 76 0.10 12.87 3.81
CA ASN A 76 0.55 13.69 2.68
C ASN A 76 1.04 12.84 1.51
N ALA A 77 1.51 11.62 1.78
CA ALA A 77 1.92 10.66 0.77
C ALA A 77 1.82 9.23 1.34
N ALA A 78 1.64 8.26 0.45
CA ALA A 78 1.62 6.85 0.80
C ALA A 78 2.53 6.02 -0.13
N PHE A 79 3.09 4.95 0.42
CA PHE A 79 3.79 3.92 -0.33
C PHE A 79 3.27 2.55 0.09
N ALA A 80 2.96 1.68 -0.88
CA ALA A 80 2.53 0.32 -0.61
C ALA A 80 3.30 -0.68 -1.47
N ALA A 81 3.94 -1.67 -0.83
CA ALA A 81 4.59 -2.76 -1.52
C ALA A 81 3.79 -4.05 -1.39
N HIS A 82 3.65 -4.77 -2.50
CA HIS A 82 2.90 -6.04 -2.62
C HIS A 82 1.63 -6.07 -1.75
N PRO A 83 0.71 -5.09 -1.90
CA PRO A 83 -0.49 -5.03 -1.06
C PRO A 83 -1.35 -6.28 -1.24
N SER A 84 -2.05 -6.69 -0.18
CA SER A 84 -3.00 -7.79 -0.21
C SER A 84 -4.37 -7.37 0.32
N LEU A 85 -5.40 -8.16 0.03
CA LEU A 85 -6.77 -7.92 0.47
C LEU A 85 -7.37 -6.61 -0.08
N VAL A 86 -6.84 -6.09 -1.17
CA VAL A 86 -7.36 -4.88 -1.82
C VAL A 86 -8.62 -5.18 -2.62
N SER A 87 -9.53 -4.22 -2.64
CA SER A 87 -10.73 -4.21 -3.49
C SER A 87 -10.51 -3.24 -4.66
N ILE A 88 -10.56 -3.75 -5.89
CA ILE A 88 -10.32 -2.94 -7.09
C ILE A 88 -11.66 -2.77 -7.83
N PRO A 89 -12.04 -1.57 -8.22
CA PRO A 89 -11.33 -0.29 -8.06
C PRO A 89 -11.56 0.42 -6.71
N ALA A 90 -12.46 -0.09 -5.86
CA ALA A 90 -13.03 0.60 -4.71
C ALA A 90 -12.00 1.19 -3.71
N ASP A 91 -10.86 0.52 -3.47
CA ASP A 91 -9.81 1.02 -2.59
C ASP A 91 -8.98 2.13 -3.26
N PHE A 92 -8.96 2.22 -4.60
CA PHE A 92 -8.14 3.14 -5.38
C PHE A 92 -8.90 4.39 -5.85
N ASP A 93 -10.18 4.26 -6.18
CA ASP A 93 -11.02 5.38 -6.63
C ASP A 93 -11.01 6.59 -5.68
N PRO A 94 -11.08 6.41 -4.34
CA PRO A 94 -11.09 7.55 -3.42
C PRO A 94 -9.69 8.11 -3.13
N VAL A 95 -8.58 7.55 -3.68
CA VAL A 95 -7.23 8.03 -3.46
C VAL A 95 -7.10 9.49 -3.89
N ALA A 96 -6.61 10.34 -3.00
CA ALA A 96 -6.56 11.79 -3.18
C ALA A 96 -5.24 12.44 -2.76
N VAL A 97 -4.25 11.64 -2.32
CA VAL A 97 -2.89 12.08 -2.04
C VAL A 97 -1.89 11.21 -2.82
N PRO A 98 -0.65 11.68 -3.01
CA PRO A 98 0.38 10.95 -3.73
C PRO A 98 0.54 9.51 -3.24
N LEU A 99 0.47 8.53 -4.18
CA LEU A 99 0.55 7.10 -3.90
C LEU A 99 1.58 6.43 -4.81
N SER A 100 2.55 5.72 -4.23
CA SER A 100 3.49 4.87 -4.96
C SER A 100 3.25 3.40 -4.61
N LEU A 101 3.26 2.53 -5.64
CA LEU A 101 3.02 1.11 -5.54
C LEU A 101 4.20 0.32 -6.09
N ALA A 102 4.70 -0.65 -5.32
CA ALA A 102 5.71 -1.62 -5.72
C ALA A 102 5.04 -3.01 -5.82
N LEU A 103 4.86 -3.51 -7.04
CA LEU A 103 4.10 -4.74 -7.32
C LEU A 103 5.00 -5.78 -7.99
N GLY A 104 4.88 -7.05 -7.62
CA GLY A 104 5.56 -8.15 -8.30
C GLY A 104 4.71 -8.71 -9.43
N ASP A 105 5.30 -9.02 -10.59
CA ASP A 105 4.58 -9.59 -11.74
C ASP A 105 4.22 -11.08 -11.55
N LYS A 106 4.80 -11.74 -10.53
CA LYS A 106 4.49 -13.11 -10.11
C LYS A 106 3.72 -13.16 -8.78
N ASP A 107 3.16 -12.04 -8.34
CA ASP A 107 2.33 -12.01 -7.13
C ASP A 107 1.01 -12.74 -7.38
N SER A 108 0.80 -13.83 -6.64
CA SER A 108 -0.41 -14.66 -6.77
C SER A 108 -1.68 -13.99 -6.20
N LEU A 109 -1.55 -12.87 -5.50
CA LEU A 109 -2.66 -12.12 -4.92
C LEU A 109 -3.06 -10.91 -5.77
N LEU A 110 -2.16 -10.46 -6.68
CA LEU A 110 -2.40 -9.38 -7.64
C LEU A 110 -1.82 -9.79 -8.99
N GLY A 111 -2.62 -10.45 -9.79
CA GLY A 111 -2.23 -10.88 -11.14
C GLY A 111 -2.22 -9.72 -12.14
N GLU A 112 -1.85 -10.04 -13.38
CA GLU A 112 -1.74 -9.07 -14.47
C GLU A 112 -3.03 -8.26 -14.69
N LYS A 113 -4.20 -8.91 -14.56
CA LYS A 113 -5.51 -8.27 -14.68
C LYS A 113 -5.72 -7.21 -13.60
N GLU A 114 -5.48 -7.56 -12.35
CA GLU A 114 -5.62 -6.68 -11.19
C GLU A 114 -4.65 -5.50 -11.29
N VAL A 115 -3.40 -5.77 -11.68
CA VAL A 115 -2.39 -4.73 -11.91
C VAL A 115 -2.82 -3.78 -13.05
N GLY A 116 -3.41 -4.32 -14.14
CA GLY A 116 -3.96 -3.52 -15.23
C GLY A 116 -5.06 -2.57 -14.76
N GLN A 117 -6.01 -3.07 -13.98
CA GLN A 117 -7.10 -2.26 -13.41
C GLN A 117 -6.57 -1.17 -12.44
N ILE A 118 -5.59 -1.50 -11.59
CA ILE A 118 -4.96 -0.51 -10.71
C ILE A 118 -4.30 0.61 -11.52
N ARG A 119 -3.57 0.26 -12.58
CA ARG A 119 -2.94 1.26 -13.47
C ARG A 119 -3.97 2.15 -14.12
N GLU A 120 -5.02 1.59 -14.68
CA GLU A 120 -6.10 2.34 -15.33
C GLU A 120 -6.68 3.41 -14.38
N VAL A 121 -7.05 3.01 -13.16
CA VAL A 121 -7.57 3.94 -12.15
C VAL A 121 -6.53 5.00 -11.76
N MET A 122 -5.29 4.61 -11.53
CA MET A 122 -4.26 5.54 -11.07
C MET A 122 -3.77 6.48 -12.17
N ASP A 123 -3.77 6.04 -13.42
CA ASP A 123 -3.40 6.88 -14.57
C ASP A 123 -4.51 7.90 -14.88
N ALA A 124 -5.79 7.50 -14.82
CA ALA A 124 -6.91 8.45 -14.92
C ALA A 124 -6.81 9.58 -13.88
N LYS A 125 -6.33 9.29 -12.66
CA LYS A 125 -6.13 10.29 -11.61
C LYS A 125 -4.94 11.23 -11.87
N LYS A 126 -3.95 10.82 -12.64
CA LYS A 126 -2.84 11.70 -13.07
C LYS A 126 -3.30 12.70 -14.14
N GLU A 127 -4.20 12.27 -15.01
CA GLU A 127 -4.70 13.10 -16.11
C GLU A 127 -5.75 14.09 -15.64
N GLY A 128 -6.48 13.76 -14.56
CA GLY A 128 -7.55 14.58 -14.00
C GLY A 128 -8.80 14.62 -14.88
N GLY A 129 -9.96 14.41 -14.29
CA GLY A 129 -11.25 14.72 -14.91
C GLY A 129 -11.60 16.21 -14.76
N GLN A 130 -12.69 16.65 -15.39
CA GLN A 130 -13.18 18.03 -15.23
C GLN A 130 -13.48 18.32 -13.75
N GLY A 131 -12.62 19.16 -13.11
CA GLY A 131 -12.78 19.59 -11.73
C GLY A 131 -12.14 18.68 -10.68
N GLU A 132 -11.47 17.59 -11.06
CA GLU A 132 -10.75 16.70 -10.14
C GLU A 132 -9.31 17.19 -9.90
N LYS A 133 -8.86 17.08 -8.65
CA LYS A 133 -7.47 17.37 -8.28
C LYS A 133 -6.57 16.25 -8.80
N LEU A 134 -5.54 16.63 -9.56
CA LEU A 134 -4.51 15.69 -10.02
C LEU A 134 -3.86 14.97 -8.83
N VAL A 135 -3.78 13.64 -8.91
CA VAL A 135 -3.09 12.81 -7.92
C VAL A 135 -1.82 12.25 -8.53
N GLN A 136 -0.68 12.60 -7.96
CA GLN A 136 0.57 11.98 -8.39
C GLN A 136 0.56 10.50 -7.97
N SER A 137 0.88 9.63 -8.91
CA SER A 137 1.00 8.20 -8.62
C SER A 137 2.16 7.57 -9.37
N GLU A 138 2.74 6.53 -8.79
CA GLU A 138 3.73 5.67 -9.39
C GLU A 138 3.32 4.21 -9.20
N VAL A 139 3.26 3.44 -10.28
CA VAL A 139 3.05 1.99 -10.24
C VAL A 139 4.25 1.32 -10.88
N ARG A 140 5.15 0.77 -10.06
CA ARG A 140 6.34 0.05 -10.52
C ARG A 140 6.12 -1.44 -10.42
N ILE A 141 6.40 -2.16 -11.51
CA ILE A 141 6.32 -3.61 -11.58
C ILE A 141 7.71 -4.20 -11.49
N TYR A 142 7.90 -5.10 -10.54
CA TYR A 142 9.14 -5.81 -10.30
C TYR A 142 9.09 -7.18 -10.96
N LYS A 143 9.97 -7.37 -11.95
CA LYS A 143 9.98 -8.57 -12.77
C LYS A 143 10.35 -9.82 -11.97
N ASP A 144 9.59 -10.88 -12.20
CA ASP A 144 9.74 -12.20 -11.55
C ASP A 144 9.64 -12.17 -10.01
N GLN A 145 9.06 -11.10 -9.45
CA GLN A 145 8.89 -10.97 -8.01
C GLN A 145 7.52 -11.48 -7.56
N ILE A 146 7.53 -12.26 -6.47
CA ILE A 146 6.35 -12.86 -5.86
C ILE A 146 5.81 -11.97 -4.72
N HIS A 147 4.66 -12.37 -4.15
CA HIS A 147 4.12 -11.71 -2.98
C HIS A 147 5.13 -11.68 -1.81
N GLY A 148 5.35 -10.51 -1.23
CA GLY A 148 6.25 -10.34 -0.10
C GLY A 148 7.69 -9.99 -0.47
N PHE A 149 8.01 -9.84 -1.76
CA PHE A 149 9.38 -9.66 -2.24
C PHE A 149 10.15 -8.53 -1.53
N ALA A 150 9.49 -7.40 -1.27
CA ALA A 150 10.15 -6.23 -0.69
C ALA A 150 10.61 -6.41 0.78
N LEU A 151 10.19 -7.50 1.46
CA LEU A 151 10.57 -7.79 2.85
C LEU A 151 11.12 -9.20 3.05
N ARG A 152 10.74 -10.14 2.18
CA ARG A 152 10.98 -11.57 2.35
C ARG A 152 11.53 -12.22 1.08
N GLY A 153 12.25 -11.48 0.26
CA GLY A 153 12.99 -12.01 -0.87
C GLY A 153 14.08 -13.00 -0.42
N ASP A 154 14.55 -13.82 -1.35
CA ASP A 154 15.65 -14.74 -1.08
C ASP A 154 16.99 -13.96 -1.03
N TRP A 155 17.56 -13.81 0.15
CA TRP A 155 18.86 -13.15 0.34
C TRP A 155 20.01 -13.86 -0.37
N GLY A 156 19.86 -15.15 -0.72
CA GLY A 156 20.81 -15.91 -1.54
C GLY A 156 20.74 -15.56 -3.03
N SER A 157 19.60 -15.01 -3.49
CA SER A 157 19.36 -14.60 -4.87
C SER A 157 19.76 -13.14 -5.07
N GLU A 158 20.71 -12.87 -5.96
CA GLU A 158 21.10 -11.50 -6.34
C GLU A 158 19.92 -10.69 -6.85
N LYS A 159 19.13 -11.29 -7.73
CA LYS A 159 17.92 -10.69 -8.31
C LYS A 159 16.88 -10.27 -7.25
N ASP A 160 16.69 -11.09 -6.22
CA ASP A 160 15.72 -10.77 -5.17
C ASP A 160 16.26 -9.66 -4.27
N ARG A 161 17.57 -9.65 -3.98
CA ARG A 161 18.21 -8.54 -3.25
C ARG A 161 18.10 -7.23 -4.01
N GLU A 162 18.41 -7.22 -5.31
CA GLU A 162 18.25 -6.03 -6.16
C GLU A 162 16.81 -5.51 -6.14
N ALA A 163 15.82 -6.40 -6.25
CA ALA A 163 14.42 -6.01 -6.21
C ALA A 163 14.01 -5.44 -4.84
N MET A 164 14.52 -5.98 -3.73
CA MET A 164 14.31 -5.43 -2.38
C MET A 164 14.91 -4.03 -2.25
N ASP A 165 16.19 -3.87 -2.65
CA ASP A 165 16.91 -2.60 -2.59
C ASP A 165 16.25 -1.53 -3.47
N GLU A 166 15.80 -1.89 -4.65
CA GLU A 166 15.07 -0.99 -5.55
C GLU A 166 13.70 -0.58 -4.99
N ALA A 167 12.97 -1.50 -4.35
CA ALA A 167 11.68 -1.18 -3.72
C ALA A 167 11.87 -0.26 -2.51
N GLU A 168 12.90 -0.48 -1.70
CA GLU A 168 13.29 0.43 -0.62
C GLU A 168 13.62 1.82 -1.17
N LYS A 169 14.48 1.88 -2.18
CA LYS A 169 14.87 3.14 -2.85
C LYS A 169 13.66 3.87 -3.42
N GLN A 170 12.73 3.16 -4.08
CA GLN A 170 11.48 3.73 -4.58
C GLN A 170 10.70 4.42 -3.46
N GLY A 171 10.52 3.76 -2.32
CA GLY A 171 9.81 4.31 -1.17
C GLY A 171 10.51 5.54 -0.58
N ILE A 172 11.84 5.47 -0.40
CA ILE A 172 12.64 6.59 0.12
C ILE A 172 12.56 7.80 -0.82
N GLU A 173 12.75 7.61 -2.12
CA GLU A 173 12.69 8.70 -3.11
C GLU A 173 11.27 9.29 -3.19
N TRP A 174 10.24 8.45 -3.09
CA TRP A 174 8.87 8.90 -3.04
C TRP A 174 8.60 9.84 -1.87
N PHE A 175 9.02 9.45 -0.67
CA PHE A 175 8.84 10.30 0.50
C PHE A 175 9.72 11.55 0.49
N LYS A 176 10.96 11.48 0.01
CA LYS A 176 11.80 12.68 -0.19
C LYS A 176 11.11 13.70 -1.10
N LYS A 177 10.48 13.23 -2.19
CA LYS A 177 9.77 14.10 -3.15
C LYS A 177 8.53 14.75 -2.54
N HIS A 178 7.77 14.05 -1.70
CA HIS A 178 6.45 14.50 -1.27
C HIS A 178 6.40 15.02 0.17
N LEU A 179 7.38 14.69 0.99
CA LEU A 179 7.44 15.10 2.40
C LEU A 179 8.52 16.17 2.70
N ALA A 180 9.42 16.41 1.76
CA ALA A 180 10.39 17.52 1.90
C ALA A 180 9.71 18.88 1.88
#